data_eed439666b6351786fc073e31c030869
#
_entry.id   eed439666b6351786fc073e31c030869
#
_cell.length_a   1.000
_cell.length_b   1.000
_cell.length_c   1.000
_cell.angle_alpha   90.00
_cell.angle_beta   90.00
_cell.angle_gamma   90.00
#
_symmetry.space_group_name_H-M   'P 1'
#
loop_
_entity.id
_entity.type
_entity.pdbx_description
1 polymer ?
#
loop_
_entity_poly.entity_id
_entity_poly.type
_entity_poly.pdbx_seq_one_letter_code
_entity_poly.pdbx_strand_id
1 'polypeptide(L)'
;MQHSGILIVDDESVIAEELCEFLSSFDYSCQKALSVDEALNIIEKDITLTLILTDMRMPGRDGAELIQALQEMPGRQFEYLMISGHLDADEDLKNINNEGVTLMRKPIDIDALLLFLEEREFTAVPNEN
;
A
#
# COMPACT_ATOMS: atom_id res chain seq x y z
N MET A 1 17.34 14.21 -1.59
CA MET A 1 16.31 13.65 -2.34
C MET A 1 15.62 12.53 -1.63
N GLN A 2 14.32 12.52 -1.66
CA GLN A 2 13.58 11.51 -0.97
C GLN A 2 13.05 10.51 -1.93
N HIS A 3 13.18 9.26 -1.57
CA HIS A 3 12.55 8.19 -2.33
C HIS A 3 11.30 7.76 -1.63
N SER A 4 10.22 7.67 -2.36
CA SER A 4 8.97 7.18 -1.81
C SER A 4 9.05 5.67 -1.69
N GLY A 5 8.80 5.17 -0.50
CA GLY A 5 8.79 3.75 -0.25
C GLY A 5 7.38 3.20 -0.30
N ILE A 6 7.26 1.96 -0.76
CA ILE A 6 5.98 1.28 -0.89
C ILE A 6 5.95 0.12 0.10
N LEU A 7 4.86 0.03 0.86
CA LEU A 7 4.63 -1.12 1.72
C LEU A 7 3.44 -1.89 1.18
N ILE A 8 3.65 -3.18 0.90
CA ILE A 8 2.60 -4.07 0.47
C ILE A 8 2.14 -4.87 1.67
N VAL A 9 0.83 -4.84 1.94
CA VAL A 9 0.25 -5.53 3.09
C VAL A 9 -0.77 -6.54 2.58
N ASP A 10 -0.45 -7.82 2.74
CA ASP A 10 -1.30 -8.91 2.27
C ASP A 10 -0.96 -10.14 3.09
N ASP A 11 -1.98 -10.81 3.63
CA ASP A 11 -1.74 -11.99 4.46
C ASP A 11 -1.31 -13.20 3.64
N GLU A 12 -1.45 -13.14 2.32
CA GLU A 12 -0.95 -14.20 1.46
C GLU A 12 0.47 -13.88 1.07
N SER A 13 1.42 -14.57 1.68
CA SER A 13 2.84 -14.22 1.53
C SER A 13 3.32 -14.32 0.09
N VAL A 14 2.78 -15.28 -0.68
CA VAL A 14 3.19 -15.43 -2.07
C VAL A 14 2.81 -14.20 -2.88
N ILE A 15 1.60 -13.69 -2.67
CA ILE A 15 1.14 -12.51 -3.39
C ILE A 15 1.96 -11.30 -3.00
N ALA A 16 2.22 -11.11 -1.71
CA ALA A 16 3.02 -9.99 -1.24
C ALA A 16 4.42 -10.05 -1.82
N GLU A 17 5.01 -11.24 -1.86
CA GLU A 17 6.35 -11.40 -2.42
C GLU A 17 6.39 -11.12 -3.90
N GLU A 18 5.42 -11.64 -4.64
CA GLU A 18 5.41 -11.44 -6.08
C GLU A 18 5.25 -9.97 -6.45
N LEU A 19 4.37 -9.27 -5.76
CA LEU A 19 4.19 -7.84 -6.00
C LEU A 19 5.44 -7.06 -5.66
N CYS A 20 6.06 -7.39 -4.53
CA CYS A 20 7.27 -6.70 -4.11
C CYS A 20 8.39 -6.93 -5.10
N GLU A 21 8.56 -8.16 -5.57
CA GLU A 21 9.59 -8.46 -6.57
C GLU A 21 9.30 -7.75 -7.88
N PHE A 22 8.04 -7.73 -8.29
CA PHE A 22 7.66 -7.07 -9.52
C PHE A 22 7.99 -5.59 -9.46
N LEU A 23 7.58 -4.92 -8.40
CA LEU A 23 7.83 -3.48 -8.26
C LEU A 23 9.31 -3.19 -8.12
N SER A 24 10.03 -4.05 -7.43
CA SER A 24 11.47 -3.88 -7.29
C SER A 24 12.18 -4.00 -8.63
N SER A 25 11.65 -4.81 -9.54
CA SER A 25 12.26 -4.95 -10.86
C SER A 25 12.11 -3.67 -11.68
N PHE A 26 11.19 -2.79 -11.29
CA PHE A 26 11.06 -1.47 -11.91
C PHE A 26 11.71 -0.39 -11.04
N ASP A 27 12.59 -0.81 -10.14
CA ASP A 27 13.39 0.08 -9.30
C ASP A 27 12.60 0.84 -8.25
N TYR A 28 11.39 0.39 -7.93
CA TYR A 28 10.67 0.95 -6.79
C TYR A 28 11.18 0.31 -5.49
N SER A 29 11.25 1.11 -4.44
CA SER A 29 11.61 0.63 -3.13
C SER A 29 10.39 0.02 -2.48
N CYS A 30 10.43 -1.27 -2.14
CA CYS A 30 9.25 -1.99 -1.71
C CYS A 30 9.55 -2.91 -0.55
N GLN A 31 8.69 -2.89 0.46
CA GLN A 31 8.72 -3.83 1.57
C GLN A 31 7.37 -4.50 1.67
N LYS A 32 7.28 -5.56 2.45
CA LYS A 32 6.03 -6.29 2.60
C LYS A 32 5.75 -6.58 4.06
N ALA A 33 4.45 -6.68 4.37
CA ALA A 33 3.96 -7.06 5.69
C ALA A 33 2.80 -8.02 5.49
N LEU A 34 2.65 -8.95 6.41
CA LEU A 34 1.64 -10.00 6.28
C LEU A 34 0.44 -9.78 7.19
N SER A 35 0.42 -8.69 7.93
CA SER A 35 -0.69 -8.36 8.81
C SER A 35 -0.68 -6.86 9.07
N VAL A 36 -1.79 -6.37 9.61
CA VAL A 36 -1.88 -4.95 9.98
C VAL A 36 -0.88 -4.62 11.08
N ASP A 37 -0.75 -5.50 12.08
CA ASP A 37 0.17 -5.24 13.17
C ASP A 37 1.61 -5.19 12.69
N GLU A 38 1.98 -6.10 11.80
CA GLU A 38 3.33 -6.07 11.22
C GLU A 38 3.53 -4.80 10.41
N ALA A 39 2.52 -4.41 9.64
CA ALA A 39 2.62 -3.19 8.84
C ALA A 39 2.84 -1.97 9.71
N LEU A 40 2.08 -1.84 10.80
CA LEU A 40 2.23 -0.69 11.68
C LEU A 40 3.62 -0.64 12.30
N ASN A 41 4.14 -1.81 12.67
CA ASN A 41 5.48 -1.88 13.24
C ASN A 41 6.54 -1.44 12.24
N ILE A 42 6.43 -1.87 11.00
CA ILE A 42 7.37 -1.49 9.95
C ILE A 42 7.28 0.01 9.66
N ILE A 43 6.06 0.52 9.54
CA ILE A 43 5.85 1.92 9.21
C ILE A 43 6.41 2.84 10.28
N GLU A 44 6.25 2.43 11.54
CA GLU A 44 6.74 3.22 12.64
C GLU A 44 8.25 3.41 12.58
N LYS A 45 8.94 2.41 12.05
CA LYS A 45 10.41 2.42 12.01
C LYS A 45 10.99 2.95 10.72
N ASP A 46 10.18 3.10 9.68
CA ASP A 46 10.68 3.50 8.37
C ASP A 46 9.89 4.69 7.85
N ILE A 47 10.46 5.87 8.00
CA ILE A 47 9.77 7.09 7.60
C ILE A 47 9.76 7.31 6.09
N THR A 48 10.47 6.47 5.33
CA THR A 48 10.47 6.61 3.88
C THR A 48 9.22 6.01 3.24
N LEU A 49 8.46 5.21 3.99
CA LEU A 49 7.26 4.58 3.45
C LEU A 49 6.16 5.62 3.33
N THR A 50 5.67 5.82 2.11
CA THR A 50 4.64 6.82 1.84
C THR A 50 3.45 6.26 1.08
N LEU A 51 3.61 5.12 0.40
CA LEU A 51 2.48 4.47 -0.27
C LEU A 51 2.19 3.14 0.41
N ILE A 52 0.95 2.97 0.81
CA ILE A 52 0.50 1.74 1.45
C ILE A 52 -0.44 1.02 0.49
N LEU A 53 -0.02 -0.11 0.01
CA LEU A 53 -0.81 -0.95 -0.88
C LEU A 53 -1.31 -2.11 -0.04
N THR A 54 -2.59 -2.14 0.28
CA THR A 54 -3.11 -3.12 1.23
C THR A 54 -4.28 -3.88 0.67
N ASP A 55 -4.32 -5.19 0.97
CA ASP A 55 -5.51 -5.98 0.75
C ASP A 55 -6.60 -5.50 1.70
N MET A 56 -7.84 -5.54 1.24
CA MET A 56 -8.98 -5.15 2.07
C MET A 56 -9.22 -6.17 3.18
N ARG A 57 -9.23 -7.46 2.84
CA ARG A 57 -9.63 -8.51 3.76
C ARG A 57 -8.43 -9.30 4.23
N MET A 58 -8.22 -9.29 5.53
CA MET A 58 -7.17 -10.04 6.18
C MET A 58 -7.69 -10.53 7.51
N PRO A 59 -7.18 -11.66 8.02
CA PRO A 59 -7.62 -12.13 9.34
C PRO A 59 -7.26 -11.13 10.43
N GLY A 60 -8.14 -10.99 11.39
CA GLY A 60 -7.94 -10.06 12.49
C GLY A 60 -8.33 -8.66 12.06
N ARG A 61 -7.36 -7.79 11.88
CA ARG A 61 -7.61 -6.42 11.44
C ARG A 61 -7.51 -6.34 9.92
N ASP A 62 -8.38 -5.55 9.31
CA ASP A 62 -8.44 -5.48 7.85
C ASP A 62 -7.78 -4.20 7.33
N GLY A 63 -7.81 -4.05 5.99
CA GLY A 63 -7.16 -2.91 5.35
C GLY A 63 -7.75 -1.57 5.73
N ALA A 64 -9.07 -1.51 5.95
CA ALA A 64 -9.70 -0.27 6.37
C ALA A 64 -9.22 0.14 7.75
N GLU A 65 -9.06 -0.82 8.65
CA GLU A 65 -8.54 -0.53 9.98
C GLU A 65 -7.10 -0.05 9.92
N LEU A 66 -6.31 -0.62 9.02
CA LEU A 66 -4.94 -0.16 8.84
C LEU A 66 -4.93 1.30 8.39
N ILE A 67 -5.74 1.63 7.39
CA ILE A 67 -5.77 2.99 6.87
C ILE A 67 -6.22 3.95 7.97
N GLN A 68 -7.24 3.57 8.73
CA GLN A 68 -7.71 4.43 9.82
C GLN A 68 -6.61 4.71 10.83
N ALA A 69 -5.86 3.67 11.21
CA ALA A 69 -4.77 3.84 12.16
C ALA A 69 -3.69 4.77 11.61
N LEU A 70 -3.39 4.65 10.33
CA LEU A 70 -2.36 5.48 9.71
C LEU A 70 -2.81 6.93 9.56
N GLN A 71 -4.09 7.14 9.30
CA GLN A 71 -4.63 8.50 9.17
C GLN A 71 -4.56 9.25 10.51
N GLU A 72 -4.55 8.52 11.61
CA GLU A 72 -4.47 9.13 12.93
C GLU A 72 -3.03 9.31 13.42
N MET A 73 -2.06 8.86 12.63
CA MET A 73 -0.66 8.95 13.04
C MET A 73 -0.14 10.37 12.82
N PRO A 74 0.32 11.05 13.88
CA PRO A 74 0.71 12.44 13.71
C PRO A 74 2.00 12.59 12.92
N GLY A 75 2.06 13.63 12.11
CA GLY A 75 3.27 13.97 11.40
C GLY A 75 3.56 13.11 10.19
N ARG A 76 2.65 12.25 9.79
CA ARG A 76 2.85 11.37 8.64
C ARG A 76 1.69 11.50 7.67
N GLN A 77 2.00 11.51 6.40
CA GLN A 77 0.99 11.49 5.34
C GLN A 77 1.29 10.37 4.39
N PHE A 78 0.24 9.65 4.00
CA PHE A 78 0.38 8.49 3.13
C PHE A 78 -0.59 8.58 1.97
N GLU A 79 -0.22 7.94 0.86
CA GLU A 79 -1.17 7.57 -0.18
C GLU A 79 -1.54 6.13 0.05
N TYR A 80 -2.79 5.79 -0.25
CA TYR A 80 -3.28 4.44 -0.01
C TYR A 80 -3.84 3.85 -1.29
N LEU A 81 -3.47 2.61 -1.57
CA LEU A 81 -4.09 1.84 -2.65
C LEU A 81 -4.65 0.59 -2.02
N MET A 82 -5.97 0.48 -2.02
CA MET A 82 -6.64 -0.66 -1.43
C MET A 82 -7.06 -1.63 -2.51
N ILE A 83 -6.73 -2.90 -2.33
CA ILE A 83 -7.03 -3.95 -3.30
C ILE A 83 -8.15 -4.79 -2.73
N SER A 84 -9.24 -4.95 -3.48
CA SER A 84 -10.41 -5.65 -2.98
C SER A 84 -11.01 -6.56 -4.03
N GLY A 85 -11.40 -7.75 -3.61
CA GLY A 85 -12.19 -8.64 -4.43
C GLY A 85 -13.67 -8.62 -4.08
N HIS A 86 -14.05 -7.74 -3.13
CA HIS A 86 -15.42 -7.73 -2.64
C HIS A 86 -16.24 -6.61 -3.25
N LEU A 87 -17.53 -6.89 -3.44
CA LEU A 87 -18.45 -5.88 -3.93
C LEU A 87 -18.77 -4.84 -2.87
N ASP A 88 -18.56 -5.19 -1.61
CA ASP A 88 -18.94 -4.33 -0.50
C ASP A 88 -17.81 -3.43 -0.02
N ALA A 89 -16.76 -3.28 -0.82
CA ALA A 89 -15.62 -2.48 -0.40
C ALA A 89 -16.00 -1.05 -0.05
N ASP A 90 -16.97 -0.49 -0.76
CA ASP A 90 -17.41 0.88 -0.49
C ASP A 90 -17.98 1.02 0.92
N GLU A 91 -18.65 -0.02 1.40
CA GLU A 91 -19.19 0.02 2.76
C GLU A 91 -18.09 -0.01 3.80
N ASP A 92 -17.07 -0.81 3.56
CA ASP A 92 -15.97 -0.92 4.50
C ASP A 92 -15.17 0.38 4.59
N LEU A 93 -15.26 1.23 3.57
CA LEU A 93 -14.52 2.48 3.55
C LEU A 93 -15.30 3.64 4.18
N LYS A 94 -16.53 3.40 4.62
CA LYS A 94 -17.37 4.48 5.14
C LYS A 94 -16.81 5.13 6.40
N ASN A 95 -16.06 4.38 7.18
CA ASN A 95 -15.58 4.86 8.47
C ASN A 95 -14.20 5.48 8.41
N ILE A 96 -13.65 5.66 7.22
CA ILE A 96 -12.36 6.29 7.08
C ILE A 96 -12.47 7.49 6.16
N ASN A 97 -11.51 8.38 6.29
CA ASN A 97 -11.40 9.52 5.38
C ASN A 97 -10.90 8.99 4.04
N ASN A 98 -11.64 9.24 2.97
CA ASN A 98 -11.28 8.73 1.65
C ASN A 98 -10.20 9.54 0.96
N GLU A 99 -9.73 10.59 1.59
CA GLU A 99 -8.70 11.43 1.01
C GLU A 99 -7.41 10.62 0.83
N GLY A 100 -6.88 10.59 -0.37
CA GLY A 100 -5.68 9.82 -0.66
C GLY A 100 -5.89 8.32 -0.79
N VAL A 101 -7.14 7.85 -0.79
CA VAL A 101 -7.43 6.43 -0.89
C VAL A 101 -7.94 6.10 -2.29
N THR A 102 -7.27 5.18 -2.96
CA THR A 102 -7.70 4.67 -4.26
C THR A 102 -8.05 3.21 -4.11
N LEU A 103 -9.12 2.78 -4.76
CA LEU A 103 -9.57 1.40 -4.70
C LEU A 103 -9.34 0.72 -6.03
N MET A 104 -8.71 -0.45 -5.98
CA MET A 104 -8.55 -1.31 -7.15
C MET A 104 -9.17 -2.65 -6.87
N ARG A 105 -9.74 -3.27 -7.91
CA ARG A 105 -10.33 -4.59 -7.74
C ARG A 105 -9.36 -5.68 -8.11
N LYS A 106 -9.52 -6.82 -7.47
CA LYS A 106 -8.77 -8.02 -7.83
C LYS A 106 -9.38 -8.64 -9.08
N PRO A 107 -8.59 -9.27 -9.93
CA PRO A 107 -7.14 -9.40 -9.85
C PRO A 107 -6.44 -8.10 -10.20
N ILE A 108 -5.26 -7.89 -9.63
CA ILE A 108 -4.54 -6.66 -9.88
C ILE A 108 -4.09 -6.61 -11.34
N ASP A 109 -4.43 -5.50 -11.99
CA ASP A 109 -3.94 -5.22 -13.33
C ASP A 109 -2.60 -4.52 -13.17
N ILE A 110 -1.55 -5.20 -13.60
CA ILE A 110 -0.20 -4.69 -13.41
C ILE A 110 0.01 -3.37 -14.14
N ASP A 111 -0.53 -3.25 -15.35
CA ASP A 111 -0.40 -2.01 -16.10
C ASP A 111 -1.10 -0.87 -15.38
N ALA A 112 -2.27 -1.14 -14.81
CA ALA A 112 -2.99 -0.12 -14.06
C ALA A 112 -2.21 0.29 -12.81
N LEU A 113 -1.56 -0.66 -12.15
CA LEU A 113 -0.75 -0.35 -10.99
C LEU A 113 0.42 0.55 -11.35
N LEU A 114 1.12 0.23 -12.43
CA LEU A 114 2.25 1.05 -12.85
C LEU A 114 1.79 2.46 -13.24
N LEU A 115 0.64 2.55 -13.90
CA LEU A 115 0.09 3.85 -14.26
C LEU A 115 -0.28 4.65 -13.02
N PHE A 116 -0.87 3.99 -12.03
CA PHE A 116 -1.18 4.63 -10.75
C PHE A 116 0.06 5.25 -10.13
N LEU A 117 1.16 4.50 -10.12
CA LEU A 117 2.41 4.99 -9.54
C LEU A 117 2.95 6.17 -10.32
N GLU A 118 2.89 6.11 -11.65
CA GLU A 118 3.38 7.19 -12.49
C GLU A 118 2.56 8.46 -12.31
N GLU A 119 1.25 8.31 -12.23
CA GLU A 119 0.38 9.47 -12.12
C GLU A 119 0.55 10.19 -10.79
N ARG A 120 0.94 9.49 -9.76
CA ARG A 120 1.16 10.09 -8.45
C ARG A 120 2.62 10.42 -8.22
N GLU A 121 3.41 10.32 -9.27
CA GLU A 121 4.81 10.70 -9.24
C GLU A 121 5.60 9.96 -8.17
N PHE A 122 5.21 8.72 -7.90
CA PHE A 122 6.07 7.85 -7.13
C PHE A 122 7.25 7.53 -8.01
N THR A 123 8.43 7.86 -7.54
CA THR A 123 9.61 7.75 -8.36
C THR A 123 10.34 6.48 -8.06
N ALA A 124 10.72 5.78 -9.09
CA ALA A 124 11.63 4.67 -8.93
C ALA A 124 12.93 5.19 -8.34
N VAL A 125 13.64 4.33 -7.62
CA VAL A 125 14.93 4.71 -7.07
C VAL A 125 15.82 5.13 -8.22
N PRO A 126 16.38 6.35 -8.19
CA PRO A 126 17.15 6.82 -9.32
C PRO A 126 18.35 5.95 -9.57
N ASN A 127 18.52 5.63 -10.84
CA ASN A 127 19.66 4.94 -11.21
C ASN A 127 20.65 5.98 -11.59
N GLU A 128 21.30 6.52 -10.65
CA GLU A 128 21.96 7.65 -10.82
C GLU A 128 23.08 7.55 -11.50
N ASN A 129 23.22 8.04 -12.27
CA ASN A 129 24.32 8.14 -12.88
C ASN A 129 25.29 8.74 -12.34
#